data_07620bcfb5c79ca4c53238ea97f7f6dd
#
_entry.id   07620bcfb5c79ca4c53238ea97f7f6dd
#
_cell.length_a   1.000
_cell.length_b   1.000
_cell.length_c   1.000
_cell.angle_alpha   90.00
_cell.angle_beta   90.00
_cell.angle_gamma   90.00
#
_symmetry.space_group_name_H-M   'P 1'
#
loop_
_entity.id
_entity.type
_entity.pdbx_description
1 polymer ?
#
loop_
_entity_poly.entity_id
_entity_poly.type
_entity_poly.pdbx_seq_one_letter_code
_entity_poly.pdbx_strand_id
1 'polypeptide(L)'
;MGPTLAGQNARVARTPCQFRPGFSPKVPRVSRRDQIKLSEEELLALLEEERVAIVSSQGPRGRPHSMPMWFVPRQGEIWIWTYARSQKVKNLERDPRATVLVETGREYQELRGASIEAEAEIHRDPATVLAFAEELTLRYAEGISALEGDAKAALEAQAPKRVAIRFKPVRTASWDHRKLGGTY
;
A
#
# COMPACT_ATOMS: atom_id res chain seq x y z
N MET A 1 -80.86 9.74 -42.00
CA MET A 1 -79.82 10.00 -43.01
C MET A 1 -78.52 10.16 -42.29
N GLY A 2 -77.62 9.23 -42.33
CA GLY A 2 -76.25 9.31 -41.86
C GLY A 2 -75.52 8.04 -42.27
N PRO A 3 -74.30 8.18 -42.82
CA PRO A 3 -73.64 7.03 -43.44
C PRO A 3 -72.85 6.16 -42.49
N THR A 4 -72.91 4.92 -42.75
CA THR A 4 -72.16 3.79 -42.18
C THR A 4 -70.65 3.95 -42.43
N LEU A 5 -69.83 3.79 -41.40
CA LEU A 5 -68.36 3.65 -41.52
C LEU A 5 -67.95 2.20 -41.35
N ALA A 6 -67.39 1.70 -42.44
CA ALA A 6 -66.82 0.34 -42.50
C ALA A 6 -65.50 0.25 -41.73
N GLY A 7 -65.38 -0.79 -40.90
CA GLY A 7 -64.12 -1.08 -40.18
C GLY A 7 -63.05 -1.68 -41.11
N GLN A 8 -61.88 -1.10 -41.08
CA GLN A 8 -60.69 -1.70 -41.68
C GLN A 8 -59.84 -2.36 -40.57
N ASN A 9 -59.82 -3.69 -40.57
CA ASN A 9 -58.92 -4.51 -39.75
C ASN A 9 -57.52 -4.47 -40.36
N ALA A 10 -56.63 -3.72 -39.81
CA ALA A 10 -55.21 -3.76 -40.14
C ALA A 10 -54.58 -4.95 -39.37
N ARG A 11 -54.20 -6.03 -40.07
CA ARG A 11 -53.38 -7.09 -39.57
C ARG A 11 -51.95 -6.60 -39.43
N VAL A 12 -51.48 -6.44 -38.16
CA VAL A 12 -50.09 -6.21 -37.85
C VAL A 12 -49.30 -7.49 -38.08
N ALA A 13 -48.48 -7.51 -39.13
CA ALA A 13 -47.53 -8.55 -39.42
C ALA A 13 -46.45 -8.59 -38.32
N ARG A 14 -46.39 -9.64 -37.56
CA ARG A 14 -45.30 -9.91 -36.60
C ARG A 14 -44.09 -10.41 -37.37
N THR A 15 -43.06 -9.59 -37.48
CA THR A 15 -41.75 -9.98 -37.98
C THR A 15 -41.12 -10.96 -37.03
N PRO A 16 -40.64 -12.10 -37.44
CA PRO A 16 -39.96 -13.05 -36.53
C PRO A 16 -38.63 -12.48 -36.11
N CYS A 17 -38.42 -12.44 -34.81
CA CYS A 17 -37.16 -12.03 -34.17
C CYS A 17 -36.05 -12.99 -34.63
N GLN A 18 -35.16 -12.52 -35.51
CA GLN A 18 -34.01 -13.31 -35.95
C GLN A 18 -33.01 -13.38 -34.76
N PHE A 19 -32.93 -14.53 -34.15
CA PHE A 19 -31.92 -14.89 -33.18
C PHE A 19 -30.54 -14.82 -33.86
N ARG A 20 -29.71 -13.81 -33.53
CA ARG A 20 -28.31 -13.77 -33.96
C ARG A 20 -27.49 -14.70 -33.07
N PRO A 21 -27.01 -15.85 -33.58
CA PRO A 21 -26.05 -16.66 -32.85
C PRO A 21 -24.68 -15.97 -32.90
N GLY A 22 -24.09 -15.63 -31.76
CA GLY A 22 -22.71 -15.13 -31.75
C GLY A 22 -22.31 -14.18 -30.64
N PHE A 23 -23.10 -14.02 -29.58
CA PHE A 23 -22.60 -13.30 -28.40
C PHE A 23 -22.08 -14.32 -27.36
N SER A 24 -20.86 -14.82 -27.57
CA SER A 24 -20.09 -15.47 -26.50
C SER A 24 -19.65 -14.36 -25.54
N PRO A 25 -20.05 -14.41 -24.27
CA PRO A 25 -19.52 -13.47 -23.29
C PRO A 25 -18.00 -13.70 -23.24
N LYS A 26 -17.22 -12.65 -23.61
CA LYS A 26 -15.78 -12.67 -23.37
C LYS A 26 -15.57 -12.78 -21.87
N VAL A 27 -15.17 -13.95 -21.41
CA VAL A 27 -14.67 -14.15 -20.05
C VAL A 27 -13.55 -13.12 -19.87
N PRO A 28 -13.63 -12.20 -18.88
CA PRO A 28 -12.58 -11.23 -18.69
C PRO A 28 -11.27 -11.97 -18.43
N ARG A 29 -10.28 -11.77 -19.31
CA ARG A 29 -8.94 -12.32 -19.12
C ARG A 29 -8.38 -11.63 -17.89
N VAL A 30 -8.20 -12.39 -16.79
CA VAL A 30 -7.48 -11.92 -15.61
C VAL A 30 -6.11 -11.45 -16.08
N SER A 31 -5.76 -10.20 -15.81
CA SER A 31 -4.46 -9.65 -16.23
C SER A 31 -3.33 -10.36 -15.46
N ARG A 32 -2.12 -10.46 -16.05
CA ARG A 32 -0.97 -11.01 -15.31
C ARG A 32 -0.71 -10.25 -14.01
N ARG A 33 -0.97 -8.96 -14.00
CA ARG A 33 -0.84 -8.11 -12.82
C ARG A 33 -1.81 -8.53 -11.71
N ASP A 34 -3.04 -8.91 -12.05
CA ASP A 34 -4.01 -9.37 -11.07
C ASP A 34 -3.65 -10.74 -10.50
N GLN A 35 -2.98 -11.59 -11.30
CA GLN A 35 -2.52 -12.92 -10.86
C GLN A 35 -1.44 -12.84 -9.78
N ILE A 36 -0.56 -11.84 -9.85
CA ILE A 36 0.58 -11.70 -8.92
C ILE A 36 0.29 -10.76 -7.74
N LYS A 37 -0.89 -10.16 -7.69
CA LYS A 37 -1.26 -9.27 -6.59
C LYS A 37 -1.29 -10.02 -5.26
N LEU A 38 -0.76 -9.40 -4.20
CA LEU A 38 -0.89 -9.90 -2.83
C LEU A 38 -2.34 -9.75 -2.34
N SER A 39 -2.82 -10.73 -1.60
CA SER A 39 -4.01 -10.58 -0.75
C SER A 39 -3.67 -9.65 0.44
N GLU A 40 -4.68 -9.28 1.22
CA GLU A 40 -4.48 -8.48 2.43
C GLU A 40 -3.61 -9.24 3.46
N GLU A 41 -3.87 -10.53 3.67
CA GLU A 41 -3.07 -11.38 4.56
C GLU A 41 -1.62 -11.50 4.10
N GLU A 42 -1.39 -11.71 2.79
CA GLU A 42 -0.05 -11.79 2.22
C GLU A 42 0.71 -10.46 2.32
N LEU A 43 0.00 -9.33 2.20
CA LEU A 43 0.58 -8.00 2.39
C LEU A 43 1.00 -7.79 3.85
N LEU A 44 0.13 -8.12 4.81
CA LEU A 44 0.45 -8.04 6.23
C LEU A 44 1.64 -8.94 6.60
N ALA A 45 1.67 -10.17 6.09
CA ALA A 45 2.79 -11.08 6.27
C ALA A 45 4.11 -10.51 5.70
N LEU A 46 4.09 -9.92 4.49
CA LEU A 46 5.24 -9.25 3.92
C LEU A 46 5.76 -8.12 4.84
N LEU A 47 4.87 -7.29 5.38
CA LEU A 47 5.26 -6.19 6.26
C LEU A 47 5.83 -6.69 7.59
N GLU A 48 5.38 -7.84 8.08
CA GLU A 48 5.94 -8.44 9.31
C GLU A 48 7.30 -9.10 9.07
N GLU A 49 7.48 -9.76 7.92
CA GLU A 49 8.72 -10.46 7.57
C GLU A 49 9.86 -9.48 7.26
N GLU A 50 9.56 -8.38 6.55
CA GLU A 50 10.58 -7.47 6.06
C GLU A 50 11.00 -6.45 7.13
N ARG A 51 12.27 -6.05 7.04
CA ARG A 51 12.92 -5.18 8.04
C ARG A 51 13.21 -3.78 7.52
N VAL A 52 13.21 -3.57 6.21
CA VAL A 52 13.57 -2.30 5.59
C VAL A 52 12.47 -1.85 4.64
N ALA A 53 12.04 -0.61 4.81
CA ALA A 53 11.17 0.08 3.87
C ALA A 53 11.91 1.25 3.23
N ILE A 54 11.74 1.48 1.94
CA ILE A 54 12.25 2.67 1.26
C ILE A 54 11.17 3.74 1.29
N VAL A 55 11.42 4.80 2.04
CA VAL A 55 10.51 5.95 2.14
C VAL A 55 10.93 7.02 1.15
N SER A 56 10.03 7.34 0.22
CA SER A 56 10.21 8.38 -0.80
C SER A 56 9.29 9.56 -0.52
N SER A 57 9.85 10.77 -0.48
CA SER A 57 9.14 12.05 -0.29
C SER A 57 9.60 13.08 -1.32
N GLN A 58 8.78 14.09 -1.59
CA GLN A 58 9.10 15.14 -2.55
C GLN A 58 10.22 16.05 -2.02
N GLY A 59 11.39 15.98 -2.64
CA GLY A 59 12.53 16.83 -2.31
C GLY A 59 12.35 18.28 -2.74
N PRO A 60 13.15 19.22 -2.18
CA PRO A 60 12.99 20.67 -2.42
C PRO A 60 13.30 21.10 -3.86
N ARG A 61 13.99 20.26 -4.63
CA ARG A 61 14.34 20.53 -6.04
C ARG A 61 13.48 19.76 -7.04
N GLY A 62 12.31 19.29 -6.62
CA GLY A 62 11.40 18.53 -7.49
C GLY A 62 11.80 17.07 -7.75
N ARG A 63 12.88 16.59 -7.11
CA ARG A 63 13.32 15.19 -7.22
C ARG A 63 12.89 14.40 -6.00
N PRO A 64 12.51 13.12 -6.14
CA PRO A 64 12.25 12.26 -5.00
C PRO A 64 13.48 12.15 -4.09
N HIS A 65 13.24 12.22 -2.78
CA HIS A 65 14.22 11.94 -1.74
C HIS A 65 13.85 10.59 -1.13
N SER A 66 14.61 9.55 -1.44
CA SER A 66 14.34 8.16 -1.05
C SER A 66 15.40 7.68 -0.06
N MET A 67 14.97 7.09 1.06
CA MET A 67 15.85 6.58 2.11
C MET A 67 15.37 5.23 2.64
N PRO A 68 16.26 4.24 2.83
CA PRO A 68 15.93 3.02 3.54
C PRO A 68 15.73 3.33 5.03
N MET A 69 14.69 2.76 5.62
CA MET A 69 14.30 2.96 7.00
C MET A 69 13.90 1.64 7.65
N TRP A 70 14.30 1.42 8.86
CA TRP A 70 13.66 0.46 9.74
C TRP A 70 12.24 0.92 10.06
N PHE A 71 11.30 -0.01 10.16
CA PHE A 71 9.89 0.29 10.35
C PHE A 71 9.20 -0.72 11.27
N VAL A 72 8.07 -0.32 11.80
CA VAL A 72 7.12 -1.21 12.49
C VAL A 72 5.81 -1.16 11.73
N PRO A 73 5.25 -2.31 11.30
CA PRO A 73 3.91 -2.36 10.77
C PRO A 73 2.89 -2.33 11.93
N ARG A 74 1.85 -1.52 11.79
CA ARG A 74 0.72 -1.47 12.72
C ARG A 74 -0.57 -1.48 11.91
N GLN A 75 -1.27 -2.60 11.92
CA GLN A 75 -2.57 -2.73 11.22
C GLN A 75 -2.50 -2.34 9.74
N GLY A 76 -1.43 -2.75 9.04
CA GLY A 76 -1.21 -2.42 7.62
C GLY A 76 -0.62 -1.03 7.34
N GLU A 77 -0.43 -0.21 8.36
CA GLU A 77 0.27 1.07 8.28
C GLU A 77 1.75 0.89 8.59
N ILE A 78 2.58 1.76 8.06
CA ILE A 78 4.04 1.74 8.29
C ILE A 78 4.42 2.90 9.19
N TRP A 79 5.16 2.59 10.24
CA TRP A 79 5.68 3.59 11.16
C TRP A 79 7.20 3.56 11.16
N ILE A 80 7.83 4.75 11.18
CA ILE A 80 9.30 4.90 11.24
C ILE A 80 9.72 5.87 12.34
N TRP A 81 10.97 5.76 12.77
CA TRP A 81 11.61 6.69 13.71
C TRP A 81 12.77 7.41 13.05
N THR A 82 12.84 8.74 13.14
CA THR A 82 13.86 9.50 12.46
C THR A 82 14.20 10.81 13.18
N TYR A 83 15.33 11.42 12.83
CA TYR A 83 15.69 12.75 13.37
C TYR A 83 14.69 13.81 12.94
N ALA A 84 14.22 14.62 13.90
CA ALA A 84 13.27 15.70 13.69
C ALA A 84 13.72 16.74 12.65
N ARG A 85 15.04 16.94 12.52
CA ARG A 85 15.63 17.90 11.57
C ARG A 85 16.04 17.28 10.23
N SER A 86 15.71 16.00 9.98
CA SER A 86 16.10 15.33 8.74
C SER A 86 15.39 15.90 7.52
N GLN A 87 16.01 15.73 6.34
CA GLN A 87 15.43 16.22 5.08
C GLN A 87 14.05 15.61 4.79
N LYS A 88 13.84 14.33 5.12
CA LYS A 88 12.54 13.69 4.93
C LYS A 88 11.43 14.32 5.79
N VAL A 89 11.73 14.70 7.03
CA VAL A 89 10.77 15.40 7.89
C VAL A 89 10.40 16.75 7.29
N LYS A 90 11.38 17.55 6.87
CA LYS A 90 11.14 18.85 6.21
C LYS A 90 10.33 18.69 4.90
N ASN A 91 10.56 17.62 4.17
CA ASN A 91 9.79 17.33 2.96
C ASN A 91 8.33 17.03 3.31
N LEU A 92 8.09 16.14 4.29
CA LEU A 92 6.77 15.70 4.70
C LEU A 92 5.96 16.77 5.44
N GLU A 93 6.62 17.72 6.11
CA GLU A 93 5.98 18.95 6.65
C GLU A 93 5.43 19.85 5.54
N ARG A 94 6.11 19.91 4.40
CA ARG A 94 5.72 20.71 3.26
C ARG A 94 4.66 19.99 2.40
N ASP A 95 4.81 18.69 2.21
CA ASP A 95 3.93 17.84 1.42
C ASP A 95 3.88 16.45 2.07
N PRO A 96 2.74 16.08 2.70
CA PRO A 96 2.64 14.83 3.45
C PRO A 96 2.57 13.59 2.55
N ARG A 97 2.46 13.75 1.24
CA ARG A 97 2.42 12.63 0.30
C ARG A 97 3.77 11.92 0.24
N ALA A 98 3.72 10.62 0.37
CA ALA A 98 4.88 9.74 0.33
C ALA A 98 4.57 8.46 -0.45
N THR A 99 5.62 7.80 -0.89
CA THR A 99 5.54 6.41 -1.31
C THR A 99 6.46 5.59 -0.42
N VAL A 100 5.93 4.50 0.13
CA VAL A 100 6.69 3.55 0.91
C VAL A 100 6.77 2.24 0.12
N LEU A 101 7.99 1.79 -0.18
CA LEU A 101 8.27 0.55 -0.88
C LEU A 101 8.83 -0.46 0.12
N VAL A 102 8.21 -1.64 0.17
CA VAL A 102 8.73 -2.82 0.87
C VAL A 102 8.87 -3.91 -0.18
N GLU A 103 10.06 -4.52 -0.28
CA GLU A 103 10.31 -5.52 -1.31
C GLU A 103 11.35 -6.54 -0.84
N THR A 104 11.31 -7.72 -1.43
CA THR A 104 12.25 -8.81 -1.19
C THR A 104 12.41 -9.68 -2.43
N GLY A 105 13.43 -10.56 -2.41
CA GLY A 105 13.80 -11.45 -3.50
C GLY A 105 15.05 -10.96 -4.23
N ARG A 106 15.86 -11.92 -4.73
CA ARG A 106 17.05 -11.64 -5.54
C ARG A 106 16.85 -12.03 -6.99
N GLU A 107 16.27 -13.19 -7.18
CA GLU A 107 15.96 -13.71 -8.51
C GLU A 107 14.58 -13.22 -8.95
N TYR A 108 14.38 -13.06 -10.25
CA TYR A 108 13.16 -12.50 -10.81
C TYR A 108 11.89 -13.23 -10.35
N GLN A 109 11.95 -14.55 -10.29
CA GLN A 109 10.82 -15.41 -9.85
C GLN A 109 10.52 -15.32 -8.34
N GLU A 110 11.42 -14.73 -7.55
CA GLU A 110 11.28 -14.57 -6.11
C GLU A 110 10.78 -13.18 -5.72
N LEU A 111 10.82 -12.23 -6.67
CA LEU A 111 10.48 -10.85 -6.38
C LEU A 111 9.06 -10.72 -5.82
N ARG A 112 8.98 -10.17 -4.63
CA ARG A 112 7.74 -9.92 -3.91
C ARG A 112 7.82 -8.52 -3.28
N GLY A 113 6.73 -7.77 -3.32
CA GLY A 113 6.75 -6.45 -2.73
C GLY A 113 5.43 -5.69 -2.81
N ALA A 114 5.44 -4.52 -2.18
CA ALA A 114 4.35 -3.57 -2.20
C ALA A 114 4.88 -2.14 -2.29
N SER A 115 4.31 -1.37 -3.21
CA SER A 115 4.48 0.08 -3.31
C SER A 115 3.22 0.74 -2.76
N ILE A 116 3.34 1.46 -1.66
CA ILE A 116 2.25 2.03 -0.88
C ILE A 116 2.30 3.55 -1.02
N GLU A 117 1.35 4.13 -1.77
CA GLU A 117 1.09 5.57 -1.75
C GLU A 117 0.43 5.90 -0.40
N ALA A 118 0.99 6.84 0.34
CA ALA A 118 0.57 7.12 1.71
C ALA A 118 0.58 8.62 2.04
N GLU A 119 -0.17 8.99 3.04
CA GLU A 119 -0.10 10.29 3.70
C GLU A 119 0.64 10.15 5.04
N ALA A 120 1.65 10.98 5.22
CA ALA A 120 2.49 10.98 6.40
C ALA A 120 1.88 11.84 7.52
N GLU A 121 1.85 11.30 8.73
CA GLU A 121 1.51 12.00 9.96
C GLU A 121 2.71 12.01 10.90
N ILE A 122 3.19 13.21 11.29
CA ILE A 122 4.41 13.39 12.10
C ILE A 122 4.01 13.56 13.55
N HIS A 123 4.39 12.60 14.40
CA HIS A 123 4.18 12.63 15.84
C HIS A 123 5.42 13.18 16.55
N ARG A 124 5.23 14.22 17.38
CA ARG A 124 6.29 14.91 18.11
C ARG A 124 6.13 14.85 19.63
N ASP A 125 5.02 14.31 20.10
CA ASP A 125 4.78 14.09 21.51
C ASP A 125 5.84 13.16 22.10
N PRO A 126 6.60 13.59 23.14
CA PRO A 126 7.72 12.81 23.67
C PRO A 126 7.34 11.40 24.13
N ALA A 127 6.15 11.24 24.73
CA ALA A 127 5.70 9.92 25.20
C ALA A 127 5.41 8.98 24.04
N THR A 128 4.73 9.45 23.00
CA THR A 128 4.47 8.69 21.77
C THR A 128 5.77 8.33 21.04
N VAL A 129 6.71 9.28 20.95
CA VAL A 129 8.00 9.06 20.28
C VAL A 129 8.83 8.03 21.01
N LEU A 130 8.87 8.08 22.35
CA LEU A 130 9.61 7.12 23.17
C LEU A 130 9.00 5.73 23.11
N ALA A 131 7.68 5.60 23.29
CA ALA A 131 6.98 4.32 23.19
C ALA A 131 7.20 3.64 21.84
N PHE A 132 7.18 4.43 20.74
CA PHE A 132 7.47 3.91 19.42
C PHE A 132 8.94 3.51 19.26
N ALA A 133 9.88 4.26 19.83
CA ALA A 133 11.29 3.93 19.80
C ALA A 133 11.60 2.61 20.52
N GLU A 134 10.94 2.35 21.65
CA GLU A 134 11.03 1.09 22.39
C GLU A 134 10.51 -0.08 21.53
N GLU A 135 9.33 0.03 20.93
CA GLU A 135 8.75 -0.99 20.06
C GLU A 135 9.64 -1.27 18.84
N LEU A 136 10.13 -0.23 18.18
CA LEU A 136 11.06 -0.35 17.05
C LEU A 136 12.32 -1.10 17.47
N THR A 137 12.90 -0.75 18.62
CA THR A 137 14.13 -1.37 19.10
C THR A 137 13.90 -2.85 19.41
N LEU A 138 12.80 -3.19 20.08
CA LEU A 138 12.44 -4.58 20.40
C LEU A 138 12.21 -5.42 19.12
N ARG A 139 11.61 -4.85 18.08
CA ARG A 139 11.42 -5.54 16.79
C ARG A 139 12.75 -5.95 16.15
N TYR A 140 13.81 -5.17 16.34
CA TYR A 140 15.11 -5.39 15.70
C TYR A 140 16.17 -5.99 16.63
N ALA A 141 15.91 -6.03 17.93
CA ALA A 141 16.80 -6.64 18.91
C ALA A 141 16.50 -8.15 19.01
N GLU A 142 17.48 -8.96 18.67
CA GLU A 142 17.33 -10.42 18.81
C GLU A 142 17.41 -10.82 20.29
N GLY A 143 16.44 -11.63 20.74
CA GLY A 143 16.46 -12.25 22.08
C GLY A 143 16.16 -11.29 23.24
N ILE A 144 15.71 -10.08 22.99
CA ILE A 144 15.34 -9.08 24.01
C ILE A 144 13.83 -8.87 24.01
N SER A 145 13.19 -9.09 25.17
CA SER A 145 11.75 -8.88 25.35
C SER A 145 11.40 -7.57 26.06
N ALA A 146 12.38 -6.93 26.72
CA ALA A 146 12.23 -5.64 27.38
C ALA A 146 13.53 -4.83 27.32
N LEU A 147 13.39 -3.52 27.28
CA LEU A 147 14.53 -2.59 27.35
C LEU A 147 14.70 -2.09 28.78
N GLU A 148 15.87 -2.33 29.34
CA GLU A 148 16.23 -1.96 30.71
C GLU A 148 17.60 -1.27 30.76
N GLY A 149 17.90 -0.62 31.89
CA GLY A 149 19.21 -0.05 32.16
C GLY A 149 19.69 0.95 31.08
N ASP A 150 20.94 0.79 30.64
CA ASP A 150 21.61 1.69 29.71
C ASP A 150 20.93 1.79 28.35
N ALA A 151 20.33 0.71 27.86
CA ALA A 151 19.62 0.70 26.58
C ALA A 151 18.37 1.59 26.61
N LYS A 152 17.60 1.53 27.68
CA LYS A 152 16.44 2.40 27.91
C LYS A 152 16.86 3.86 28.07
N ALA A 153 17.87 4.13 28.90
CA ALA A 153 18.40 5.47 29.09
C ALA A 153 18.92 6.10 27.79
N ALA A 154 19.54 5.31 26.90
CA ALA A 154 20.00 5.75 25.60
C ALA A 154 18.83 6.17 24.67
N LEU A 155 17.71 5.44 24.68
CA LEU A 155 16.50 5.81 23.94
C LEU A 155 15.87 7.08 24.48
N GLU A 156 15.70 7.18 25.79
CA GLU A 156 15.19 8.37 26.48
C GLU A 156 16.00 9.63 26.13
N ALA A 157 17.33 9.51 26.08
CA ALA A 157 18.22 10.61 25.70
C ALA A 157 18.11 11.02 24.21
N GLN A 158 17.69 10.09 23.34
CA GLN A 158 17.53 10.35 21.90
C GLN A 158 16.12 10.83 21.52
N ALA A 159 15.08 10.39 22.22
CA ALA A 159 13.68 10.69 21.92
C ALA A 159 13.39 12.18 21.68
N PRO A 160 13.92 13.14 22.45
CA PRO A 160 13.69 14.58 22.24
C PRO A 160 14.21 15.12 20.90
N LYS A 161 15.12 14.39 20.23
CA LYS A 161 15.72 14.76 18.93
C LYS A 161 15.03 14.09 17.75
N ARG A 162 14.03 13.26 18.02
CA ARG A 162 13.39 12.37 17.05
C ARG A 162 11.90 12.66 16.89
N VAL A 163 11.34 12.06 15.88
CA VAL A 163 9.89 12.02 15.61
C VAL A 163 9.53 10.61 15.19
N ALA A 164 8.31 10.19 15.48
CA ALA A 164 7.68 9.05 14.86
C ALA A 164 6.85 9.53 13.67
N ILE A 165 6.89 8.82 12.56
CA ILE A 165 6.10 9.13 11.37
C ILE A 165 5.24 7.92 11.03
N ARG A 166 3.94 8.15 10.98
CA ARG A 166 2.92 7.20 10.54
C ARG A 166 2.63 7.45 9.06
N PHE A 167 2.65 6.41 8.25
CA PHE A 167 2.25 6.44 6.86
C PHE A 167 0.89 5.73 6.72
N LYS A 168 -0.15 6.51 6.46
CA LYS A 168 -1.52 6.03 6.23
C LYS A 168 -1.67 5.63 4.77
N PRO A 169 -1.94 4.36 4.43
CA PRO A 169 -2.09 3.93 3.05
C PRO A 169 -3.28 4.61 2.37
N VAL A 170 -3.05 5.12 1.16
CA VAL A 170 -4.09 5.66 0.26
C VAL A 170 -4.35 4.68 -0.88
N ARG A 171 -3.27 4.11 -1.42
CA ARG A 171 -3.32 3.15 -2.51
C ARG A 171 -2.13 2.21 -2.43
N THR A 172 -2.37 0.92 -2.66
CA THR A 172 -1.30 -0.10 -2.66
C THR A 172 -1.26 -0.82 -4.00
N ALA A 173 -0.08 -0.88 -4.59
CA ALA A 173 0.26 -1.78 -5.70
C ALA A 173 1.21 -2.85 -5.18
N SER A 174 0.87 -4.12 -5.36
CA SER A 174 1.66 -5.24 -4.84
C SER A 174 1.92 -6.29 -5.91
N TRP A 175 2.93 -7.12 -5.70
CA TRP A 175 3.30 -8.21 -6.60
C TRP A 175 3.97 -9.35 -5.82
N ASP A 176 3.78 -10.57 -6.34
CA ASP A 176 4.48 -11.78 -5.93
C ASP A 176 4.69 -12.67 -7.17
N HIS A 177 5.89 -12.64 -7.70
CA HIS A 177 6.24 -13.39 -8.92
C HIS A 177 6.25 -14.90 -8.71
N ARG A 178 6.31 -15.38 -7.47
CA ARG A 178 6.23 -16.81 -7.14
C ARG A 178 4.89 -17.40 -7.60
N LYS A 179 3.83 -16.57 -7.68
CA LYS A 179 2.50 -16.96 -8.18
C LYS A 179 2.48 -17.29 -9.68
N LEU A 180 3.52 -16.94 -10.43
CA LEU A 180 3.64 -17.24 -11.87
C LEU A 180 4.17 -18.66 -12.16
N GLY A 181 4.57 -19.43 -11.14
CA GLY A 181 5.04 -20.81 -11.30
C GLY A 181 6.28 -20.97 -12.19
N GLY A 182 7.12 -19.91 -12.29
CA GLY A 182 8.34 -19.95 -13.11
C GLY A 182 8.12 -19.80 -14.62
N THR A 183 6.93 -19.51 -15.08
CA THR A 183 6.62 -19.29 -16.50
C THR A 183 6.74 -17.81 -16.85
N TYR A 184 7.78 -17.46 -17.61
CA TYR A 184 7.95 -16.15 -18.24
C TYR A 184 7.93 -16.27 -19.74
#